data_2621563dce1ee04d805333570473a792
#
_entry.id   2621563dce1ee04d805333570473a792
#
_cell.length_a   1.000
_cell.length_b   1.000
_cell.length_c   1.000
_cell.angle_alpha   90.00
_cell.angle_beta   90.00
_cell.angle_gamma   90.00
#
_symmetry.space_group_name_H-M   'P 1'
#
loop_
_entity.id
_entity.type
_entity.pdbx_description
1 polymer ?
#
loop_
_entity_poly.entity_id
_entity_poly.type
_entity_poly.pdbx_seq_one_letter_code
_entity_poly.pdbx_strand_id
1 'polypeptide(L)'
;MLTRRAALLGAAVAALLLAAPLSTKAADELKLPRQKIELVAPPFVHAHEQATRHAPKIVEFAMTIEEKKVVIDDKGTTFQAMTFNGSMPGPMMVVHEGDYVELTLVNPATNSMPHNIDFHSATGGGGGAELTLVNPGEQVTLRWKATRTGTFVYHCAPGGPMTPWHVVSGMSGAVMVLPRDGLTDGKGNPVKYDRVYYVGEFDLYVPRDEKGNYKSYESPGEAYTDTVEVMRKLVPTHVVFNGKVGALTGKNALQAKVGETVLIVHSQANRDSRPHLIGGHGDYVWETGKFSNAPETGLETWFIRGGSAGAAIYKFLQPGVYSYVTHNLIEAVELGAAAHFKVDGGKWNDDLMTQVKAPSEIQSR
;
A
#
# COMPACT_ATOMS: atom_id res chain seq x y z
N MET A 1 13.10 61.90 -22.06
CA MET A 1 13.66 60.57 -22.32
C MET A 1 14.40 60.12 -21.10
N LEU A 2 13.75 59.31 -20.25
CA LEU A 2 14.36 58.75 -19.01
C LEU A 2 14.23 57.23 -19.12
N THR A 3 15.36 56.58 -19.32
CA THR A 3 15.50 55.12 -19.28
C THR A 3 15.59 54.64 -17.83
N ARG A 4 14.57 53.92 -17.37
CA ARG A 4 14.63 53.20 -16.07
C ARG A 4 15.29 51.84 -16.29
N ARG A 5 16.46 51.64 -15.75
CA ARG A 5 17.07 50.33 -15.56
C ARG A 5 16.42 49.65 -14.36
N ALA A 6 15.75 48.54 -14.56
CA ALA A 6 15.31 47.65 -13.49
C ALA A 6 16.49 46.80 -13.04
N ALA A 7 16.88 46.96 -11.79
CA ALA A 7 17.86 46.10 -11.12
C ALA A 7 17.10 44.89 -10.56
N LEU A 8 17.38 43.69 -11.09
CA LEU A 8 16.97 42.42 -10.50
C LEU A 8 17.88 42.10 -9.31
N LEU A 9 17.38 42.25 -8.10
CA LEU A 9 17.99 41.69 -6.89
C LEU A 9 17.63 40.20 -6.84
N GLY A 10 18.58 39.35 -7.15
CA GLY A 10 18.55 37.93 -6.86
C GLY A 10 18.84 37.71 -5.38
N ALA A 11 17.82 37.39 -4.59
CA ALA A 11 17.99 36.92 -3.22
C ALA A 11 18.39 35.45 -3.27
N ALA A 12 19.68 35.17 -3.11
CA ALA A 12 20.17 33.82 -2.83
C ALA A 12 19.81 33.50 -1.38
N VAL A 13 18.79 32.65 -1.16
CA VAL A 13 18.52 32.03 0.13
C VAL A 13 19.56 30.91 0.31
N ALA A 14 20.63 31.22 1.02
CA ALA A 14 21.54 30.21 1.55
C ALA A 14 20.82 29.47 2.67
N ALA A 15 20.31 28.27 2.40
CA ALA A 15 19.86 27.36 3.44
C ALA A 15 21.09 26.88 4.22
N LEU A 16 21.33 27.48 5.41
CA LEU A 16 22.23 26.92 6.39
C LEU A 16 21.60 25.61 6.89
N LEU A 17 22.08 24.48 6.37
CA LEU A 17 21.90 23.18 6.99
C LEU A 17 22.70 23.19 8.30
N LEU A 18 22.05 23.54 9.40
CA LEU A 18 22.53 23.22 10.73
C LEU A 18 22.42 21.69 10.89
N ALA A 19 23.50 21.01 10.56
CA ALA A 19 23.68 19.62 10.97
C ALA A 19 23.67 19.62 12.52
N ALA A 20 22.52 19.29 13.11
CA ALA A 20 22.48 18.98 14.53
C ALA A 20 23.47 17.84 14.76
N PRO A 21 24.35 17.90 15.78
CA PRO A 21 25.23 16.79 16.07
C PRO A 21 24.33 15.58 16.38
N LEU A 22 24.49 14.51 15.59
CA LEU A 22 23.92 13.22 15.91
C LEU A 22 24.36 12.91 17.34
N SER A 23 23.43 13.00 18.28
CA SER A 23 23.66 12.60 19.65
C SER A 23 23.95 11.11 19.62
N THR A 24 25.20 10.74 19.64
CA THR A 24 25.67 9.38 19.92
C THR A 24 25.52 9.07 21.42
N LYS A 25 24.38 9.41 22.03
CA LYS A 25 23.90 8.64 23.13
C LYS A 25 23.60 7.28 22.54
N ALA A 26 24.48 6.30 22.79
CA ALA A 26 24.16 4.90 22.66
C ALA A 26 22.75 4.75 23.21
N ALA A 27 21.78 4.42 22.35
CA ALA A 27 20.41 4.22 22.78
C ALA A 27 20.52 3.20 23.90
N ASP A 28 20.11 3.57 25.12
CA ASP A 28 20.07 2.62 26.23
C ASP A 28 19.38 1.38 25.69
N GLU A 29 20.08 0.25 25.73
CA GLU A 29 19.61 -0.97 25.11
C GLU A 29 18.28 -1.33 25.80
N LEU A 30 17.18 -1.17 25.05
CA LEU A 30 15.86 -1.46 25.60
C LEU A 30 15.86 -2.95 25.99
N LYS A 31 15.80 -3.22 27.27
CA LYS A 31 15.74 -4.58 27.84
C LYS A 31 14.35 -5.19 27.62
N LEU A 32 13.94 -5.26 26.36
CA LEU A 32 12.67 -5.85 25.93
C LEU A 32 12.92 -7.16 25.19
N PRO A 33 11.98 -8.10 25.23
CA PRO A 33 12.03 -9.29 24.39
C PRO A 33 12.14 -8.88 22.91
N ARG A 34 12.89 -9.63 22.13
CA ARG A 34 13.09 -9.40 20.70
C ARG A 34 12.47 -10.55 19.90
N GLN A 35 11.82 -10.20 18.80
CA GLN A 35 11.23 -11.17 17.87
C GLN A 35 11.57 -10.78 16.45
N LYS A 36 12.33 -11.62 15.76
CA LYS A 36 12.55 -11.47 14.32
C LYS A 36 11.38 -12.07 13.56
N ILE A 37 10.88 -11.33 12.58
CA ILE A 37 9.78 -11.75 11.69
C ILE A 37 10.24 -11.65 10.24
N GLU A 38 10.05 -12.74 9.51
CA GLU A 38 10.24 -12.76 8.06
C GLU A 38 9.01 -12.18 7.37
N LEU A 39 9.24 -11.17 6.53
CA LEU A 39 8.20 -10.52 5.76
C LEU A 39 7.75 -11.40 4.59
N VAL A 40 6.47 -11.38 4.29
CA VAL A 40 5.84 -12.18 3.24
C VAL A 40 5.36 -11.26 2.12
N ALA A 41 5.58 -11.67 0.87
CA ALA A 41 5.13 -10.89 -0.28
C ALA A 41 3.59 -10.78 -0.33
N PRO A 42 3.03 -9.57 -0.60
CA PRO A 42 1.61 -9.39 -0.84
C PRO A 42 1.09 -10.28 -1.99
N PRO A 43 -0.17 -10.71 -1.94
CA PRO A 43 -1.25 -10.28 -1.04
C PRO A 43 -1.22 -10.94 0.34
N PHE A 44 -0.28 -11.82 0.62
CA PHE A 44 -0.19 -12.51 1.90
C PHE A 44 0.46 -11.63 2.97
N VAL A 45 0.19 -11.99 4.20
CA VAL A 45 0.69 -11.29 5.39
C VAL A 45 1.31 -12.33 6.32
N HIS A 46 2.40 -11.99 6.98
CA HIS A 46 3.03 -12.91 7.91
C HIS A 46 2.10 -13.30 9.07
N ALA A 47 2.31 -14.47 9.64
CA ALA A 47 1.53 -14.95 10.78
C ALA A 47 1.67 -13.97 11.96
N HIS A 48 0.55 -13.66 12.61
CA HIS A 48 0.49 -12.77 13.76
C HIS A 48 -0.69 -13.11 14.66
N GLU A 49 -0.61 -12.70 15.91
CA GLU A 49 -1.74 -12.76 16.85
C GLU A 49 -2.68 -11.58 16.59
N GLN A 50 -3.99 -11.82 16.59
CA GLN A 50 -4.99 -10.73 16.44
C GLN A 50 -5.17 -9.93 17.73
N ALA A 51 -4.87 -10.54 18.88
CA ALA A 51 -4.82 -9.91 20.18
C ALA A 51 -3.67 -10.52 20.99
N THR A 52 -3.08 -9.75 21.90
CA THR A 52 -1.97 -10.22 22.72
C THR A 52 -2.03 -9.68 24.14
N ARG A 53 -1.65 -10.53 25.11
CA ARG A 53 -1.46 -10.12 26.51
C ARG A 53 0.01 -9.99 26.90
N HIS A 54 0.91 -10.27 25.96
CA HIS A 54 2.34 -10.13 26.19
C HIS A 54 2.73 -8.67 26.40
N ALA A 55 3.73 -8.41 27.21
CA ALA A 55 4.31 -7.07 27.32
C ALA A 55 4.87 -6.59 25.97
N PRO A 56 5.05 -5.28 25.78
CA PRO A 56 5.69 -4.76 24.59
C PRO A 56 7.05 -5.39 24.33
N LYS A 57 7.37 -5.58 23.04
CA LYS A 57 8.59 -6.20 22.54
C LYS A 57 9.21 -5.38 21.42
N ILE A 58 10.42 -5.73 21.04
CA ILE A 58 11.06 -5.25 19.81
C ILE A 58 10.78 -6.28 18.72
N VAL A 59 10.11 -5.83 17.65
CA VAL A 59 9.85 -6.64 16.46
C VAL A 59 10.83 -6.23 15.37
N GLU A 60 11.66 -7.18 14.95
CA GLU A 60 12.73 -6.96 13.97
C GLU A 60 12.29 -7.40 12.59
N PHE A 61 12.42 -6.50 11.63
CA PHE A 61 12.17 -6.74 10.21
C PHE A 61 13.41 -6.37 9.39
N ALA A 62 13.53 -6.98 8.22
CA ALA A 62 14.51 -6.59 7.21
C ALA A 62 13.82 -6.40 5.85
N MET A 63 14.22 -5.35 5.14
CA MET A 63 13.79 -5.09 3.77
C MET A 63 14.98 -4.75 2.89
N THR A 64 15.01 -5.36 1.70
CA THR A 64 15.98 -5.08 0.65
C THR A 64 15.29 -4.28 -0.45
N ILE A 65 15.93 -3.22 -0.90
CA ILE A 65 15.46 -2.41 -2.02
C ILE A 65 15.91 -3.06 -3.33
N GLU A 66 15.01 -3.16 -4.29
CA GLU A 66 15.30 -3.68 -5.63
C GLU A 66 14.79 -2.71 -6.70
N GLU A 67 15.70 -2.25 -7.55
CA GLU A 67 15.39 -1.57 -8.81
C GLU A 67 15.34 -2.61 -9.93
N LYS A 68 14.20 -2.74 -10.62
CA LYS A 68 14.03 -3.79 -11.63
C LYS A 68 13.02 -3.46 -12.72
N LYS A 69 13.25 -4.01 -13.90
CA LYS A 69 12.27 -3.98 -14.98
C LYS A 69 11.22 -5.07 -14.74
N VAL A 70 9.94 -4.69 -14.77
CA VAL A 70 8.80 -5.60 -14.61
C VAL A 70 7.83 -5.48 -15.78
N VAL A 71 7.04 -6.53 -16.03
CA VAL A 71 5.93 -6.50 -16.99
C VAL A 71 4.64 -6.25 -16.21
N ILE A 72 3.88 -5.21 -16.60
CA ILE A 72 2.72 -4.72 -15.86
C ILE A 72 1.36 -5.06 -16.49
N ASP A 73 1.32 -5.58 -17.71
CA ASP A 73 0.09 -5.99 -18.38
C ASP A 73 0.31 -7.22 -19.28
N ASP A 74 -0.75 -7.73 -19.89
CA ASP A 74 -0.73 -8.87 -20.82
C ASP A 74 -0.19 -8.52 -22.22
N LYS A 75 -0.02 -7.24 -22.53
CA LYS A 75 0.56 -6.74 -23.79
C LYS A 75 2.08 -6.67 -23.74
N GLY A 76 2.67 -6.99 -22.58
CA GLY A 76 4.12 -6.96 -22.39
C GLY A 76 4.67 -5.57 -22.10
N THR A 77 3.84 -4.62 -21.68
CA THR A 77 4.28 -3.29 -21.27
C THR A 77 5.26 -3.40 -20.11
N THR A 78 6.47 -2.86 -20.28
CA THR A 78 7.51 -2.86 -19.25
C THR A 78 7.49 -1.58 -18.44
N PHE A 79 7.92 -1.70 -17.18
CA PHE A 79 7.99 -0.61 -16.23
C PHE A 79 9.25 -0.73 -15.37
N GLN A 80 9.91 0.40 -15.10
CA GLN A 80 11.03 0.45 -14.19
C GLN A 80 10.52 0.59 -12.77
N ALA A 81 10.41 -0.54 -12.07
CA ALA A 81 9.93 -0.59 -10.69
C ALA A 81 11.08 -0.39 -9.71
N MET A 82 10.79 0.34 -8.65
CA MET A 82 11.58 0.43 -7.42
C MET A 82 10.75 -0.17 -6.30
N THR A 83 11.28 -1.14 -5.57
CA THR A 83 10.47 -1.98 -4.70
C THR A 83 11.13 -2.23 -3.35
N PHE A 84 10.31 -2.54 -2.35
CA PHE A 84 10.76 -3.15 -1.09
C PHE A 84 10.54 -4.66 -1.16
N ASN A 85 11.59 -5.45 -0.98
CA ASN A 85 11.61 -6.91 -1.11
C ASN A 85 11.06 -7.42 -2.45
N GLY A 86 11.29 -6.66 -3.52
CA GLY A 86 10.97 -7.10 -4.88
C GLY A 86 9.48 -7.16 -5.23
N SER A 87 8.58 -6.65 -4.40
CA SER A 87 7.14 -6.68 -4.64
C SER A 87 6.50 -5.27 -4.66
N MET A 88 5.40 -5.15 -5.37
CA MET A 88 4.51 -3.99 -5.38
C MET A 88 3.11 -4.46 -4.95
N PRO A 89 2.61 -4.00 -3.80
CA PRO A 89 3.28 -3.18 -2.80
C PRO A 89 4.42 -3.92 -2.09
N GLY A 90 5.24 -3.19 -1.34
CA GLY A 90 6.14 -3.78 -0.37
C GLY A 90 5.40 -4.56 0.72
N PRO A 91 6.05 -5.50 1.43
CA PRO A 91 5.41 -6.35 2.44
C PRO A 91 4.70 -5.57 3.55
N MET A 92 3.58 -6.10 4.04
CA MET A 92 2.91 -5.52 5.19
C MET A 92 3.55 -6.01 6.50
N MET A 93 3.88 -5.05 7.38
CA MET A 93 4.32 -5.32 8.76
C MET A 93 3.11 -5.30 9.69
N VAL A 94 3.04 -6.26 10.62
CA VAL A 94 2.00 -6.30 11.66
C VAL A 94 2.67 -6.32 13.03
N VAL A 95 2.26 -5.40 13.89
CA VAL A 95 2.73 -5.27 15.27
C VAL A 95 1.56 -4.87 16.17
N HIS A 96 1.76 -4.87 17.50
CA HIS A 96 0.76 -4.39 18.45
C HIS A 96 1.14 -3.01 19.01
N GLU A 97 0.14 -2.28 19.45
CA GLU A 97 0.34 -1.00 20.12
C GLU A 97 1.32 -1.15 21.30
N GLY A 98 2.26 -0.22 21.37
CA GLY A 98 3.32 -0.20 22.37
C GLY A 98 4.57 -1.00 21.99
N ASP A 99 4.53 -1.87 21.00
CA ASP A 99 5.72 -2.55 20.48
C ASP A 99 6.68 -1.56 19.81
N TYR A 100 7.94 -1.94 19.73
CA TYR A 100 8.95 -1.24 18.94
C TYR A 100 9.19 -1.99 17.64
N VAL A 101 9.22 -1.28 16.55
CA VAL A 101 9.66 -1.80 15.26
C VAL A 101 11.13 -1.45 15.07
N GLU A 102 11.95 -2.45 14.79
CA GLU A 102 13.29 -2.25 14.24
C GLU A 102 13.32 -2.77 12.82
N LEU A 103 13.45 -1.84 11.87
CA LEU A 103 13.61 -2.17 10.46
C LEU A 103 15.06 -1.97 10.04
N THR A 104 15.68 -3.02 9.51
CA THR A 104 16.92 -2.91 8.74
C THR A 104 16.58 -2.77 7.27
N LEU A 105 16.90 -1.60 6.70
CA LEU A 105 16.73 -1.27 5.29
C LEU A 105 18.07 -1.42 4.58
N VAL A 106 18.11 -2.24 3.53
CA VAL A 106 19.32 -2.54 2.75
C VAL A 106 19.13 -2.02 1.32
N ASN A 107 20.08 -1.20 0.86
CA ASN A 107 20.16 -0.76 -0.53
C ASN A 107 21.39 -1.43 -1.18
N PRO A 108 21.21 -2.52 -1.96
CA PRO A 108 22.32 -3.23 -2.57
C PRO A 108 23.16 -2.34 -3.51
N ALA A 109 24.44 -2.64 -3.63
CA ALA A 109 25.37 -1.91 -4.53
C ALA A 109 24.99 -2.04 -6.03
N THR A 110 24.06 -2.95 -6.36
CA THR A 110 23.53 -3.13 -7.72
C THR A 110 22.46 -2.11 -8.09
N ASN A 111 21.87 -1.43 -7.11
CA ASN A 111 20.92 -0.33 -7.34
C ASN A 111 21.67 0.93 -7.80
N SER A 112 20.94 1.85 -8.40
CA SER A 112 21.51 3.05 -9.02
C SER A 112 21.25 4.34 -8.22
N MET A 113 20.31 4.31 -7.27
CA MET A 113 19.84 5.52 -6.58
C MET A 113 19.80 5.37 -5.06
N PRO A 114 19.89 6.51 -4.34
CA PRO A 114 19.60 6.54 -2.91
C PRO A 114 18.11 6.35 -2.64
N HIS A 115 17.81 5.65 -1.56
CA HIS A 115 16.46 5.37 -1.09
C HIS A 115 16.36 5.54 0.42
N ASN A 116 15.14 5.66 0.92
CA ASN A 116 14.83 5.75 2.34
C ASN A 116 13.43 5.19 2.64
N ILE A 117 12.95 5.38 3.85
CA ILE A 117 11.58 5.01 4.22
C ILE A 117 10.97 6.02 5.18
N ASP A 118 9.79 6.53 4.83
CA ASP A 118 8.89 7.32 5.65
C ASP A 118 7.76 6.42 6.16
N PHE A 119 7.57 6.38 7.47
CA PHE A 119 6.50 5.63 8.12
C PHE A 119 5.40 6.57 8.62
N HIS A 120 4.22 6.51 8.04
CA HIS A 120 3.05 7.25 8.54
C HIS A 120 2.61 6.77 9.95
N SER A 121 3.06 5.60 10.37
CA SER A 121 2.83 5.03 11.71
C SER A 121 3.81 5.52 12.78
N ALA A 122 4.95 6.11 12.38
CA ALA A 122 5.97 6.61 13.29
C ALA A 122 5.67 8.04 13.75
N THR A 123 6.24 8.42 14.90
CA THR A 123 6.18 9.78 15.41
C THR A 123 7.57 10.38 15.42
N GLY A 124 7.78 11.39 14.57
CA GLY A 124 9.06 12.07 14.41
C GLY A 124 9.12 12.85 13.08
N GLY A 125 10.04 13.76 12.93
CA GLY A 125 10.23 14.54 11.70
C GLY A 125 10.48 13.63 10.51
N GLY A 126 9.80 13.88 9.38
CA GLY A 126 9.92 13.10 8.14
C GLY A 126 9.60 11.61 8.28
N GLY A 127 8.85 11.17 9.34
CA GLY A 127 8.49 9.76 9.52
C GLY A 127 9.66 8.77 9.57
N GLY A 128 10.88 9.25 9.72
CA GLY A 128 12.12 8.49 9.67
C GLY A 128 12.90 8.60 8.35
N ALA A 129 12.38 9.29 7.34
CA ALA A 129 13.00 9.37 6.01
C ALA A 129 14.45 9.89 6.04
N GLU A 130 14.72 10.94 6.82
CA GLU A 130 16.08 11.50 6.96
C GLU A 130 17.03 10.55 7.70
N LEU A 131 16.50 9.69 8.59
CA LEU A 131 17.26 8.75 9.39
C LEU A 131 17.55 7.44 8.65
N THR A 132 16.92 7.24 7.51
CA THR A 132 16.99 5.97 6.75
C THR A 132 17.51 6.14 5.33
N LEU A 133 18.05 7.31 4.99
CA LEU A 133 18.64 7.52 3.67
C LEU A 133 19.88 6.63 3.51
N VAL A 134 19.83 5.74 2.54
CA VAL A 134 20.90 4.79 2.20
C VAL A 134 21.25 4.90 0.72
N ASN A 135 22.55 5.08 0.43
CA ASN A 135 23.08 5.00 -0.93
C ASN A 135 23.24 3.54 -1.36
N PRO A 136 23.42 3.25 -2.67
CA PRO A 136 23.80 1.92 -3.12
C PRO A 136 25.01 1.37 -2.36
N GLY A 137 24.86 0.15 -1.82
CA GLY A 137 25.86 -0.52 -0.97
C GLY A 137 25.75 -0.23 0.53
N GLU A 138 24.77 0.55 0.95
CA GLU A 138 24.56 0.90 2.36
C GLU A 138 23.33 0.22 2.96
N GLN A 139 23.32 0.16 4.29
CA GLN A 139 22.17 -0.26 5.08
C GLN A 139 22.04 0.58 6.33
N VAL A 140 20.83 0.64 6.88
CA VAL A 140 20.53 1.35 8.13
C VAL A 140 19.47 0.59 8.92
N THR A 141 19.48 0.71 10.25
CA THR A 141 18.41 0.21 11.09
C THR A 141 17.75 1.36 11.82
N LEU A 142 16.44 1.52 11.60
CA LEU A 142 15.60 2.48 12.29
C LEU A 142 14.76 1.78 13.35
N ARG A 143 14.66 2.37 14.54
CA ARG A 143 13.72 1.96 15.59
C ARG A 143 12.68 3.04 15.81
N TRP A 144 11.40 2.66 15.84
CA TRP A 144 10.30 3.52 16.25
C TRP A 144 9.28 2.76 17.10
N LYS A 145 8.50 3.46 17.92
CA LYS A 145 7.48 2.88 18.78
C LYS A 145 6.10 2.99 18.14
N ALA A 146 5.34 1.88 18.10
CA ALA A 146 3.97 1.85 17.62
C ALA A 146 3.02 2.47 18.66
N THR A 147 2.70 3.75 18.51
CA THR A 147 1.93 4.55 19.48
C THR A 147 0.48 4.79 19.07
N ARG A 148 0.07 4.35 17.88
CA ARG A 148 -1.27 4.52 17.32
C ARG A 148 -1.72 3.23 16.68
N THR A 149 -2.93 2.79 17.00
CA THR A 149 -3.54 1.61 16.36
C THR A 149 -4.16 1.98 15.03
N GLY A 150 -4.00 1.10 14.03
CA GLY A 150 -4.55 1.32 12.69
C GLY A 150 -3.72 0.69 11.59
N THR A 151 -4.12 0.98 10.36
CA THR A 151 -3.35 0.69 9.14
C THR A 151 -2.75 1.97 8.60
N PHE A 152 -1.49 1.92 8.21
CA PHE A 152 -0.72 3.09 7.81
C PHE A 152 0.13 2.75 6.58
N VAL A 153 0.33 3.72 5.70
CA VAL A 153 1.28 3.60 4.61
C VAL A 153 2.71 3.79 5.12
N TYR A 154 3.66 3.13 4.51
CA TYR A 154 5.06 3.55 4.46
C TYR A 154 5.48 3.72 3.01
N HIS A 155 6.43 4.60 2.72
CA HIS A 155 6.92 4.81 1.37
C HIS A 155 8.32 5.43 1.34
N CYS A 156 8.97 5.38 0.17
CA CYS A 156 10.21 6.10 -0.04
C CYS A 156 9.93 7.60 -0.20
N ALA A 157 10.74 8.45 0.43
CA ALA A 157 10.59 9.91 0.43
C ALA A 157 11.94 10.63 0.35
N PRO A 158 12.72 10.47 -0.74
CA PRO A 158 14.06 11.05 -0.84
C PRO A 158 14.08 12.57 -1.05
N GLY A 159 12.91 13.19 -1.20
CA GLY A 159 12.75 14.64 -1.31
C GLY A 159 12.40 15.15 -2.71
N GLY A 160 11.77 16.32 -2.76
CA GLY A 160 11.39 17.01 -4.00
C GLY A 160 10.60 16.14 -4.99
N PRO A 161 10.85 16.28 -6.31
CA PRO A 161 10.16 15.49 -7.34
C PRO A 161 10.47 13.99 -7.30
N MET A 162 11.53 13.58 -6.60
CA MET A 162 11.91 12.18 -6.43
C MET A 162 10.87 11.43 -5.59
N THR A 163 10.29 12.07 -4.56
CA THR A 163 9.30 11.43 -3.68
C THR A 163 8.10 10.87 -4.45
N PRO A 164 7.30 11.65 -5.19
CA PRO A 164 6.17 11.09 -5.92
C PRO A 164 6.61 10.06 -6.98
N TRP A 165 7.75 10.28 -7.62
CA TRP A 165 8.25 9.34 -8.62
C TRP A 165 8.61 7.97 -8.01
N HIS A 166 9.33 7.92 -6.86
CA HIS A 166 9.63 6.67 -6.17
C HIS A 166 8.34 5.96 -5.71
N VAL A 167 7.37 6.71 -5.19
CA VAL A 167 6.09 6.17 -4.73
C VAL A 167 5.34 5.51 -5.89
N VAL A 168 5.12 6.20 -7.01
CA VAL A 168 4.38 5.64 -8.16
C VAL A 168 5.20 4.57 -8.89
N SER A 169 6.51 4.51 -8.69
CA SER A 169 7.36 3.44 -9.22
C SER A 169 7.34 2.17 -8.37
N GLY A 170 6.56 2.13 -7.28
CA GLY A 170 6.32 0.91 -6.52
C GLY A 170 6.78 0.95 -5.06
N MET A 171 7.44 2.03 -4.61
CA MET A 171 8.03 2.11 -3.28
C MET A 171 7.03 2.54 -2.22
N SER A 172 6.00 1.74 -2.00
CA SER A 172 5.09 1.88 -0.86
C SER A 172 4.60 0.53 -0.35
N GLY A 173 4.18 0.50 0.90
CA GLY A 173 3.60 -0.65 1.54
C GLY A 173 2.77 -0.23 2.75
N ALA A 174 2.44 -1.15 3.66
CA ALA A 174 1.62 -0.86 4.83
C ALA A 174 2.18 -1.41 6.14
N VAL A 175 1.84 -0.74 7.23
CA VAL A 175 1.97 -1.22 8.60
C VAL A 175 0.59 -1.35 9.20
N MET A 176 0.29 -2.48 9.82
CA MET A 176 -0.88 -2.66 10.67
C MET A 176 -0.46 -2.72 12.12
N VAL A 177 -0.92 -1.75 12.91
CA VAL A 177 -0.72 -1.72 14.37
C VAL A 177 -2.03 -2.14 15.02
N LEU A 178 -2.08 -3.36 15.51
CA LEU A 178 -3.26 -3.91 16.17
C LEU A 178 -3.40 -3.37 17.63
N PRO A 179 -4.64 -3.10 18.08
CA PRO A 179 -4.89 -2.94 19.51
C PRO A 179 -4.46 -4.23 20.25
N ARG A 180 -3.95 -4.10 21.47
CA ARG A 180 -3.50 -5.28 22.23
C ARG A 180 -4.64 -6.25 22.51
N ASP A 181 -5.85 -5.76 22.73
CA ASP A 181 -7.04 -6.58 22.93
C ASP A 181 -7.72 -7.03 21.63
N GLY A 182 -7.13 -6.71 20.46
CA GLY A 182 -7.66 -7.00 19.14
C GLY A 182 -8.64 -5.96 18.63
N LEU A 183 -9.20 -6.22 17.44
CA LEU A 183 -10.21 -5.35 16.83
C LEU A 183 -11.54 -5.49 17.56
N THR A 184 -12.31 -4.39 17.62
CA THR A 184 -13.65 -4.37 18.23
C THR A 184 -14.64 -3.67 17.31
N ASP A 185 -15.93 -4.03 17.43
CA ASP A 185 -17.04 -3.28 16.84
C ASP A 185 -17.30 -1.96 17.61
N GLY A 186 -18.27 -1.19 17.15
CA GLY A 186 -18.67 0.06 17.81
C GLY A 186 -19.25 -0.10 19.23
N LYS A 187 -19.50 -1.35 19.68
CA LYS A 187 -20.02 -1.68 21.00
C LYS A 187 -18.93 -2.29 21.91
N GLY A 188 -17.73 -2.45 21.42
CA GLY A 188 -16.61 -3.07 22.13
C GLY A 188 -16.58 -4.60 22.08
N ASN A 189 -17.42 -5.25 21.28
CA ASN A 189 -17.34 -6.70 21.09
C ASN A 189 -16.15 -7.05 20.20
N PRO A 190 -15.41 -8.14 20.49
CA PRO A 190 -14.29 -8.57 19.67
C PRO A 190 -14.70 -8.89 18.24
N VAL A 191 -13.96 -8.37 17.28
CA VAL A 191 -14.09 -8.68 15.85
C VAL A 191 -12.86 -9.47 15.42
N LYS A 192 -13.08 -10.67 14.88
CA LYS A 192 -12.02 -11.59 14.44
C LYS A 192 -12.13 -11.87 12.95
N TYR A 193 -11.01 -12.29 12.37
CA TYR A 193 -10.94 -12.72 10.98
C TYR A 193 -10.20 -14.06 10.87
N ASP A 194 -10.59 -14.85 9.87
CA ASP A 194 -9.97 -16.15 9.59
C ASP A 194 -8.77 -15.96 8.64
N ARG A 195 -8.84 -14.94 7.78
CA ARG A 195 -7.81 -14.59 6.79
C ARG A 195 -7.58 -13.10 6.76
N VAL A 196 -6.38 -12.73 6.32
CA VAL A 196 -6.03 -11.35 5.98
C VAL A 196 -5.34 -11.31 4.62
N TYR A 197 -5.73 -10.33 3.82
CA TYR A 197 -5.08 -10.01 2.55
C TYR A 197 -4.70 -8.54 2.50
N TYR A 198 -3.56 -8.27 1.88
CA TYR A 198 -3.08 -6.92 1.65
C TYR A 198 -3.14 -6.59 0.16
N VAL A 199 -3.91 -5.57 -0.17
CA VAL A 199 -4.05 -5.00 -1.52
C VAL A 199 -3.42 -3.63 -1.54
N GLY A 200 -2.40 -3.43 -2.35
CA GLY A 200 -1.83 -2.12 -2.65
C GLY A 200 -2.27 -1.67 -4.03
N GLU A 201 -2.91 -0.50 -4.10
CA GLU A 201 -3.27 0.12 -5.36
C GLU A 201 -2.18 1.09 -5.80
N PHE A 202 -1.83 1.02 -7.08
CA PHE A 202 -0.81 1.85 -7.72
C PHE A 202 -1.36 2.52 -8.97
N ASP A 203 -1.08 3.79 -9.10
CA ASP A 203 -1.23 4.55 -10.33
C ASP A 203 0.14 4.60 -11.03
N LEU A 204 0.24 4.00 -12.23
CA LEU A 204 1.48 3.91 -12.99
C LEU A 204 1.44 4.88 -14.18
N TYR A 205 2.60 5.44 -14.48
CA TYR A 205 2.77 6.46 -15.50
C TYR A 205 3.84 6.03 -16.50
N VAL A 206 3.42 5.29 -17.52
CA VAL A 206 4.32 4.77 -18.55
C VAL A 206 4.35 5.72 -19.74
N PRO A 207 5.52 6.28 -20.10
CA PRO A 207 5.65 7.15 -21.25
C PRO A 207 5.33 6.46 -22.58
N ARG A 208 4.87 7.25 -23.57
CA ARG A 208 4.64 6.77 -24.93
C ARG A 208 5.56 7.47 -25.93
N ASP A 209 5.90 6.76 -26.99
CA ASP A 209 6.59 7.32 -28.15
C ASP A 209 5.64 8.14 -29.04
N GLU A 210 6.16 8.76 -30.09
CA GLU A 210 5.38 9.55 -31.06
C GLU A 210 4.33 8.74 -31.80
N LYS A 211 4.48 7.40 -31.85
CA LYS A 211 3.52 6.48 -32.47
C LYS A 211 2.47 5.97 -31.50
N GLY A 212 2.55 6.38 -30.21
CA GLY A 212 1.64 5.99 -29.15
C GLY A 212 1.97 4.66 -28.47
N ASN A 213 3.11 4.00 -28.78
CA ASN A 213 3.55 2.79 -28.11
C ASN A 213 4.19 3.13 -26.75
N TYR A 214 4.04 2.25 -25.77
CA TYR A 214 4.74 2.41 -24.50
C TYR A 214 6.26 2.25 -24.68
N LYS A 215 7.02 3.20 -24.09
CA LYS A 215 8.47 3.16 -24.08
C LYS A 215 8.98 2.12 -23.09
N SER A 216 10.14 1.56 -23.36
CA SER A 216 10.91 0.69 -22.46
C SER A 216 12.25 1.31 -22.15
N TYR A 217 12.72 1.18 -20.92
CA TYR A 217 13.97 1.75 -20.43
C TYR A 217 14.81 0.65 -19.78
N GLU A 218 16.14 0.85 -19.71
CA GLU A 218 17.03 -0.12 -19.08
C GLU A 218 17.32 0.18 -17.62
N SER A 219 17.04 1.42 -17.18
CA SER A 219 17.22 1.81 -15.77
C SER A 219 16.14 2.82 -15.33
N PRO A 220 15.88 2.93 -14.02
CA PRO A 220 15.00 3.97 -13.50
C PRO A 220 15.46 5.39 -13.86
N GLY A 221 16.78 5.67 -13.79
CA GLY A 221 17.33 6.98 -14.14
C GLY A 221 17.09 7.38 -15.58
N GLU A 222 17.14 6.42 -16.52
CA GLU A 222 16.80 6.66 -17.93
C GLU A 222 15.32 6.99 -18.12
N ALA A 223 14.43 6.35 -17.34
CA ALA A 223 13.00 6.60 -17.41
C ALA A 223 12.54 7.91 -16.76
N TYR A 224 13.36 8.50 -15.88
CA TYR A 224 12.96 9.57 -14.97
C TYR A 224 12.27 10.74 -15.65
N THR A 225 12.94 11.39 -16.60
CA THR A 225 12.42 12.62 -17.23
C THR A 225 11.09 12.41 -17.90
N ASP A 226 10.98 11.36 -18.72
CA ASP A 226 9.77 11.04 -19.47
C ASP A 226 8.64 10.64 -18.53
N THR A 227 8.94 9.84 -17.49
CA THR A 227 7.94 9.42 -16.49
C THR A 227 7.39 10.61 -15.72
N VAL A 228 8.25 11.53 -15.26
CA VAL A 228 7.82 12.74 -14.53
C VAL A 228 6.95 13.65 -15.43
N GLU A 229 7.21 13.74 -16.73
CA GLU A 229 6.34 14.47 -17.65
C GLU A 229 4.93 13.88 -17.73
N VAL A 230 4.81 12.55 -17.78
CA VAL A 230 3.50 11.88 -17.78
C VAL A 230 2.81 12.09 -16.42
N MET A 231 3.53 11.95 -15.31
CA MET A 231 3.00 12.15 -13.95
C MET A 231 2.39 13.55 -13.75
N ARG A 232 3.03 14.59 -14.28
CA ARG A 232 2.54 15.98 -14.16
C ARG A 232 1.16 16.21 -14.78
N LYS A 233 0.72 15.32 -15.66
CA LYS A 233 -0.64 15.36 -16.24
C LYS A 233 -1.70 14.82 -15.29
N LEU A 234 -1.30 14.14 -14.21
CA LEU A 234 -2.17 13.51 -13.20
C LEU A 234 -3.14 12.45 -13.77
N VAL A 235 -2.85 11.94 -14.97
CA VAL A 235 -3.64 10.91 -15.64
C VAL A 235 -2.76 9.64 -15.74
N PRO A 236 -3.00 8.63 -14.91
CA PRO A 236 -2.24 7.39 -14.95
C PRO A 236 -2.52 6.60 -16.24
N THR A 237 -1.54 5.86 -16.70
CA THR A 237 -1.68 4.94 -17.84
C THR A 237 -2.24 3.59 -17.42
N HIS A 238 -1.96 3.18 -16.19
CA HIS A 238 -2.49 1.99 -15.54
C HIS A 238 -2.83 2.34 -14.08
N VAL A 239 -3.89 1.74 -13.58
CA VAL A 239 -4.19 1.69 -12.14
C VAL A 239 -4.35 0.22 -11.79
N VAL A 240 -3.50 -0.29 -10.93
CA VAL A 240 -3.36 -1.73 -10.73
C VAL A 240 -3.36 -2.11 -9.26
N PHE A 241 -3.86 -3.28 -8.96
CA PHE A 241 -3.67 -3.92 -7.66
C PHE A 241 -2.44 -4.83 -7.70
N ASN A 242 -1.61 -4.72 -6.67
CA ASN A 242 -0.40 -5.51 -6.49
C ASN A 242 0.51 -5.56 -7.73
N GLY A 243 0.73 -4.36 -8.31
CA GLY A 243 1.84 -4.08 -9.23
C GLY A 243 1.61 -4.39 -10.70
N LYS A 244 0.52 -5.06 -11.08
CA LYS A 244 0.20 -5.32 -12.50
C LYS A 244 -1.26 -5.66 -12.72
N VAL A 245 -1.72 -5.45 -13.95
CA VAL A 245 -3.03 -5.91 -14.40
C VAL A 245 -3.15 -7.42 -14.19
N GLY A 246 -4.23 -7.85 -13.55
CA GLY A 246 -4.49 -9.27 -13.33
C GLY A 246 -3.65 -9.94 -12.24
N ALA A 247 -2.89 -9.18 -11.43
CA ALA A 247 -2.08 -9.75 -10.35
C ALA A 247 -2.90 -10.60 -9.36
N LEU A 248 -4.15 -10.21 -9.11
CA LEU A 248 -5.05 -10.84 -8.14
C LEU A 248 -6.34 -11.39 -8.79
N THR A 249 -6.32 -11.72 -10.09
CA THR A 249 -7.49 -12.25 -10.80
C THR A 249 -7.23 -13.64 -11.41
N GLY A 250 -8.28 -14.29 -11.89
CA GLY A 250 -8.17 -15.60 -12.54
C GLY A 250 -7.51 -16.65 -11.65
N LYS A 251 -6.42 -17.26 -12.10
CA LYS A 251 -5.67 -18.26 -11.34
C LYS A 251 -4.97 -17.71 -10.08
N ASN A 252 -4.79 -16.40 -10.01
CA ASN A 252 -4.17 -15.69 -8.89
C ASN A 252 -5.22 -15.11 -7.94
N ALA A 253 -6.52 -15.44 -8.12
CA ALA A 253 -7.60 -14.95 -7.26
C ALA A 253 -7.34 -15.28 -5.80
N LEU A 254 -7.69 -14.35 -4.93
CA LEU A 254 -7.66 -14.53 -3.48
C LEU A 254 -8.64 -15.65 -3.09
N GLN A 255 -8.30 -16.47 -2.12
CA GLN A 255 -9.08 -17.64 -1.75
C GLN A 255 -9.82 -17.41 -0.44
N ALA A 256 -11.08 -17.80 -0.40
CA ALA A 256 -11.88 -17.85 0.83
C ALA A 256 -12.84 -19.06 0.79
N LYS A 257 -13.49 -19.33 1.91
CA LYS A 257 -14.57 -20.33 2.00
C LYS A 257 -15.85 -19.68 2.50
N VAL A 258 -16.97 -20.25 2.13
CA VAL A 258 -18.27 -19.87 2.72
C VAL A 258 -18.19 -19.98 4.25
N GLY A 259 -18.58 -18.93 4.95
CA GLY A 259 -18.50 -18.81 6.41
C GLY A 259 -17.21 -18.18 6.93
N GLU A 260 -16.14 -18.10 6.13
CA GLU A 260 -14.92 -17.42 6.54
C GLU A 260 -15.09 -15.89 6.55
N THR A 261 -14.47 -15.27 7.54
CA THR A 261 -14.36 -13.81 7.69
C THR A 261 -12.97 -13.38 7.20
N VAL A 262 -12.92 -12.46 6.27
CA VAL A 262 -11.69 -11.96 5.66
C VAL A 262 -11.48 -10.50 6.01
N LEU A 263 -10.29 -10.17 6.52
CA LEU A 263 -9.79 -8.81 6.64
C LEU A 263 -9.07 -8.43 5.35
N ILE A 264 -9.47 -7.33 4.74
CA ILE A 264 -8.80 -6.72 3.58
C ILE A 264 -8.16 -5.42 4.04
N VAL A 265 -6.84 -5.35 4.02
CA VAL A 265 -6.11 -4.09 4.18
C VAL A 265 -5.84 -3.53 2.78
N HIS A 266 -6.25 -2.29 2.54
CA HIS A 266 -6.08 -1.62 1.27
C HIS A 266 -5.30 -0.33 1.46
N SER A 267 -4.25 -0.12 0.67
CA SER A 267 -3.44 1.10 0.68
C SER A 267 -3.36 1.76 -0.69
N GLN A 268 -3.34 3.08 -0.69
CA GLN A 268 -3.02 3.91 -1.87
C GLN A 268 -2.11 5.06 -1.42
N ALA A 269 -0.86 5.04 -1.86
CA ALA A 269 0.15 5.95 -1.35
C ALA A 269 0.16 7.33 -2.04
N ASN A 270 -0.47 7.48 -3.20
CA ASN A 270 -0.44 8.71 -4.00
C ASN A 270 -1.82 9.32 -4.25
N ARG A 271 -2.74 8.56 -4.86
CA ARG A 271 -4.10 8.99 -5.18
C ARG A 271 -5.10 8.43 -4.15
N ASP A 272 -6.35 8.84 -4.24
CA ASP A 272 -7.46 8.24 -3.51
C ASP A 272 -8.01 7.02 -4.25
N SER A 273 -8.67 6.12 -3.50
CA SER A 273 -9.32 4.91 -4.00
C SER A 273 -10.71 4.76 -3.42
N ARG A 274 -11.55 3.97 -4.10
CA ARG A 274 -12.94 3.70 -3.74
C ARG A 274 -13.21 2.20 -3.79
N PRO A 275 -12.67 1.42 -2.86
CA PRO A 275 -12.86 -0.02 -2.83
C PRO A 275 -14.32 -0.42 -2.70
N HIS A 276 -14.71 -1.43 -3.47
CA HIS A 276 -16.03 -2.06 -3.45
C HIS A 276 -15.88 -3.57 -3.66
N LEU A 277 -16.64 -4.35 -2.89
CA LEU A 277 -16.72 -5.80 -3.05
C LEU A 277 -18.04 -6.17 -3.73
N ILE A 278 -17.98 -6.49 -5.02
CA ILE A 278 -19.17 -6.89 -5.79
C ILE A 278 -19.64 -8.25 -5.30
N GLY A 279 -20.86 -8.28 -4.78
CA GLY A 279 -21.48 -9.47 -4.16
C GLY A 279 -21.39 -9.49 -2.63
N GLY A 280 -20.78 -8.46 -2.02
CA GLY A 280 -20.70 -8.31 -0.57
C GLY A 280 -20.70 -6.86 -0.14
N HIS A 281 -20.54 -6.65 1.14
CA HIS A 281 -20.45 -5.33 1.78
C HIS A 281 -19.28 -5.33 2.74
N GLY A 282 -18.83 -4.15 3.17
CA GLY A 282 -17.92 -4.07 4.32
C GLY A 282 -18.74 -4.24 5.60
N ASP A 283 -18.71 -5.43 6.23
CA ASP A 283 -19.40 -5.66 7.49
C ASP A 283 -18.90 -4.70 8.57
N TYR A 284 -17.56 -4.53 8.64
CA TYR A 284 -16.88 -3.55 9.46
C TYR A 284 -15.81 -2.86 8.64
N VAL A 285 -15.81 -1.53 8.59
CA VAL A 285 -14.91 -0.73 7.77
C VAL A 285 -14.25 0.37 8.59
N TRP A 286 -12.93 0.38 8.61
CA TRP A 286 -12.08 1.47 9.09
C TRP A 286 -11.47 2.17 7.88
N GLU A 287 -12.26 2.96 7.15
CA GLU A 287 -11.79 3.62 5.90
C GLU A 287 -10.63 4.60 6.14
N THR A 288 -10.56 5.18 7.34
CA THR A 288 -9.44 6.05 7.75
C THR A 288 -8.24 5.27 8.30
N GLY A 289 -8.35 3.94 8.38
CA GLY A 289 -7.34 3.08 8.96
C GLY A 289 -7.22 3.12 10.49
N LYS A 290 -8.03 3.91 11.20
CA LYS A 290 -7.90 4.11 12.65
C LYS A 290 -8.72 3.12 13.45
N PHE A 291 -8.07 2.12 14.03
CA PHE A 291 -8.74 1.11 14.88
C PHE A 291 -9.23 1.64 16.24
N SER A 292 -8.78 2.82 16.65
CA SER A 292 -9.34 3.50 17.83
C SER A 292 -10.73 4.12 17.60
N ASN A 293 -11.17 4.21 16.34
CA ASN A 293 -12.52 4.61 16.00
C ASN A 293 -13.43 3.38 15.93
N ALA A 294 -14.71 3.56 16.23
CA ALA A 294 -15.70 2.56 15.87
C ALA A 294 -15.71 2.36 14.34
N PRO A 295 -15.75 1.11 13.85
CA PRO A 295 -15.90 0.88 12.41
C PRO A 295 -17.28 1.33 11.94
N GLU A 296 -17.36 1.79 10.70
CA GLU A 296 -18.64 1.83 9.99
C GLU A 296 -19.08 0.43 9.60
N THR A 297 -20.38 0.23 9.40
CA THR A 297 -20.94 -1.10 9.15
C THR A 297 -21.81 -1.11 7.90
N GLY A 298 -21.73 -2.20 7.14
CA GLY A 298 -22.59 -2.44 5.98
C GLY A 298 -22.31 -1.50 4.80
N LEU A 299 -21.09 -1.02 4.64
CA LEU A 299 -20.74 -0.14 3.53
C LEU A 299 -20.67 -0.91 2.21
N GLU A 300 -21.30 -0.36 1.17
CA GLU A 300 -21.16 -0.86 -0.20
C GLU A 300 -19.82 -0.48 -0.82
N THR A 301 -19.39 0.76 -0.61
CA THR A 301 -18.13 1.34 -1.10
C THR A 301 -17.55 2.21 0.01
N TRP A 302 -16.24 2.19 0.18
CA TRP A 302 -15.57 3.04 1.17
C TRP A 302 -14.46 3.87 0.53
N PHE A 303 -13.94 4.82 1.26
CA PHE A 303 -13.00 5.79 0.73
C PHE A 303 -11.61 5.64 1.38
N ILE A 304 -10.61 5.32 0.58
CA ILE A 304 -9.20 5.36 0.98
C ILE A 304 -8.59 6.65 0.47
N ARG A 305 -8.19 7.51 1.39
CA ARG A 305 -7.55 8.79 1.08
C ARG A 305 -6.17 8.55 0.52
N GLY A 306 -5.74 9.41 -0.41
CA GLY A 306 -4.36 9.38 -0.91
C GLY A 306 -3.36 9.49 0.24
N GLY A 307 -2.31 8.67 0.20
CA GLY A 307 -1.32 8.58 1.27
C GLY A 307 -1.82 7.87 2.53
N SER A 308 -2.82 6.99 2.42
CA SER A 308 -3.34 6.24 3.56
C SER A 308 -3.63 4.77 3.27
N ALA A 309 -3.93 4.03 4.32
CA ALA A 309 -4.44 2.67 4.24
C ALA A 309 -5.72 2.56 5.09
N GLY A 310 -6.63 1.71 4.67
CA GLY A 310 -7.85 1.36 5.40
C GLY A 310 -7.98 -0.15 5.55
N ALA A 311 -8.97 -0.57 6.32
CA ALA A 311 -9.25 -1.97 6.58
C ALA A 311 -10.76 -2.23 6.48
N ALA A 312 -11.13 -3.34 5.86
CA ALA A 312 -12.51 -3.79 5.77
C ALA A 312 -12.60 -5.28 6.11
N ILE A 313 -13.64 -5.66 6.80
CA ILE A 313 -13.94 -7.07 7.13
C ILE A 313 -15.25 -7.46 6.45
N TYR A 314 -15.25 -8.63 5.82
CA TYR A 314 -16.42 -9.24 5.24
C TYR A 314 -16.47 -10.74 5.52
N LYS A 315 -17.65 -11.26 5.89
CA LYS A 315 -17.92 -12.69 6.03
C LYS A 315 -18.59 -13.20 4.75
N PHE A 316 -17.93 -14.11 4.04
CA PHE A 316 -18.46 -14.67 2.81
C PHE A 316 -19.65 -15.62 3.08
N LEU A 317 -20.82 -15.30 2.54
CA LEU A 317 -22.06 -16.02 2.80
C LEU A 317 -22.47 -16.99 1.68
N GLN A 318 -21.89 -16.83 0.47
CA GLN A 318 -22.21 -17.62 -0.71
C GLN A 318 -20.95 -18.08 -1.44
N PRO A 319 -20.95 -19.25 -2.09
CA PRO A 319 -19.86 -19.64 -2.99
C PRO A 319 -19.88 -18.82 -4.28
N GLY A 320 -18.74 -18.70 -4.95
CA GLY A 320 -18.64 -18.05 -6.25
C GLY A 320 -17.43 -17.14 -6.35
N VAL A 321 -17.42 -16.31 -7.37
CA VAL A 321 -16.36 -15.32 -7.61
C VAL A 321 -16.90 -13.93 -7.27
N TYR A 322 -16.25 -13.28 -6.33
CA TYR A 322 -16.53 -11.90 -5.95
C TYR A 322 -15.42 -11.02 -6.54
N SER A 323 -15.79 -9.88 -7.13
CA SER A 323 -14.81 -8.92 -7.63
C SER A 323 -14.61 -7.80 -6.61
N TYR A 324 -13.36 -7.57 -6.24
CA TYR A 324 -12.94 -6.44 -5.42
C TYR A 324 -12.28 -5.41 -6.32
N VAL A 325 -12.83 -4.22 -6.40
CA VAL A 325 -12.46 -3.20 -7.39
C VAL A 325 -12.34 -1.82 -6.77
N THR A 326 -11.57 -0.91 -7.37
CA THR A 326 -11.86 0.52 -7.18
C THR A 326 -13.14 0.86 -7.95
N HIS A 327 -14.10 1.55 -7.34
CA HIS A 327 -15.37 1.87 -8.02
C HIS A 327 -15.27 3.12 -8.93
N ASN A 328 -14.07 3.50 -9.32
CA ASN A 328 -13.80 4.20 -10.56
C ASN A 328 -13.72 3.15 -11.68
N LEU A 329 -14.83 2.86 -12.31
CA LEU A 329 -14.99 1.65 -13.15
C LEU A 329 -14.08 1.61 -14.38
N ILE A 330 -13.68 2.76 -14.92
CA ILE A 330 -12.67 2.80 -15.99
C ILE A 330 -11.32 2.30 -15.45
N GLU A 331 -10.94 2.74 -14.28
CA GLU A 331 -9.69 2.28 -13.64
C GLU A 331 -9.75 0.78 -13.30
N ALA A 332 -10.91 0.29 -12.87
CA ALA A 332 -11.10 -1.12 -12.57
C ALA A 332 -11.04 -2.02 -13.81
N VAL A 333 -11.79 -1.67 -14.85
CA VAL A 333 -12.02 -2.53 -16.01
C VAL A 333 -10.96 -2.39 -17.09
N GLU A 334 -10.55 -1.14 -17.39
CA GLU A 334 -9.63 -0.86 -18.48
C GLU A 334 -8.18 -0.69 -18.03
N LEU A 335 -7.96 -0.18 -16.80
CA LEU A 335 -6.60 0.11 -16.30
C LEU A 335 -6.07 -0.95 -15.33
N GLY A 336 -6.93 -1.84 -14.81
CA GLY A 336 -6.51 -3.05 -14.09
C GLY A 336 -6.67 -3.07 -12.57
N ALA A 337 -7.38 -2.08 -11.97
CA ALA A 337 -7.59 -2.00 -10.51
C ALA A 337 -8.69 -2.97 -10.03
N ALA A 338 -8.44 -4.26 -10.18
CA ALA A 338 -9.36 -5.33 -9.84
C ALA A 338 -8.65 -6.54 -9.21
N ALA A 339 -9.32 -7.17 -8.27
CA ALA A 339 -8.98 -8.46 -7.68
C ALA A 339 -10.23 -9.35 -7.66
N HIS A 340 -10.02 -10.67 -7.61
CA HIS A 340 -11.11 -11.62 -7.42
C HIS A 340 -10.91 -12.37 -6.10
N PHE A 341 -12.03 -12.64 -5.39
CA PHE A 341 -12.10 -13.65 -4.36
C PHE A 341 -12.80 -14.88 -4.93
N LYS A 342 -12.12 -16.01 -4.96
CA LYS A 342 -12.72 -17.29 -5.25
C LYS A 342 -13.16 -17.91 -3.93
N VAL A 343 -14.47 -18.03 -3.75
CA VAL A 343 -15.09 -18.53 -2.52
C VAL A 343 -15.58 -19.94 -2.76
N ASP A 344 -14.92 -20.91 -2.14
CA ASP A 344 -15.23 -22.32 -2.26
C ASP A 344 -16.06 -22.81 -1.06
N GLY A 345 -16.68 -23.99 -1.19
CA GLY A 345 -17.47 -24.63 -0.14
C GLY A 345 -18.89 -24.07 -0.01
N GLY A 346 -19.69 -24.77 0.79
CA GLY A 346 -21.11 -24.43 0.94
C GLY A 346 -21.95 -24.76 -0.29
N LYS A 347 -23.24 -24.45 -0.15
CA LYS A 347 -24.22 -24.50 -1.26
C LYS A 347 -24.70 -23.08 -1.51
N TRP A 348 -25.10 -22.82 -2.75
CA TRP A 348 -25.80 -21.58 -3.07
C TRP A 348 -27.05 -21.45 -2.20
N ASN A 349 -27.27 -20.28 -1.61
CA ASN A 349 -28.42 -19.99 -0.77
C ASN A 349 -29.44 -19.15 -1.56
N ASP A 350 -30.50 -19.80 -2.01
CA ASP A 350 -31.55 -19.17 -2.81
C ASP A 350 -32.34 -18.10 -2.03
N ASP A 351 -32.35 -18.16 -0.68
CA ASP A 351 -32.97 -17.12 0.14
C ASP A 351 -32.24 -15.77 0.06
N LEU A 352 -30.95 -15.81 -0.21
CA LEU A 352 -30.14 -14.58 -0.39
C LEU A 352 -30.22 -14.06 -1.82
N MET A 353 -30.21 -14.95 -2.82
CA MET A 353 -30.27 -14.57 -4.22
C MET A 353 -30.74 -15.75 -5.07
N THR A 354 -31.78 -15.57 -5.88
CA THR A 354 -32.22 -16.57 -6.84
C THR A 354 -32.81 -15.94 -8.10
N GLN A 355 -32.67 -16.63 -9.23
CA GLN A 355 -33.30 -16.26 -10.48
C GLN A 355 -34.76 -16.79 -10.50
N VAL A 356 -35.73 -15.93 -10.23
CA VAL A 356 -37.14 -16.31 -10.19
C VAL A 356 -37.71 -16.68 -11.56
N LYS A 357 -37.24 -15.99 -12.61
CA LYS A 357 -37.62 -16.28 -14.01
C LYS A 357 -36.41 -16.14 -14.92
N ALA A 358 -36.25 -17.11 -15.82
CA ALA A 358 -35.22 -16.98 -16.88
C ALA A 358 -35.57 -15.85 -17.85
N PRO A 359 -34.55 -15.28 -18.57
CA PRO A 359 -34.79 -14.34 -19.65
C PRO A 359 -35.79 -14.93 -20.68
N SER A 360 -36.74 -14.11 -21.13
CA SER A 360 -37.70 -14.46 -22.15
C SER A 360 -37.97 -13.28 -23.09
N GLU A 361 -38.47 -13.57 -24.29
CA GLU A 361 -38.84 -12.51 -25.22
C GLU A 361 -39.98 -11.65 -24.67
N ILE A 362 -39.87 -10.34 -24.90
CA ILE A 362 -40.94 -9.40 -24.55
C ILE A 362 -42.05 -9.58 -25.58
N GLN A 363 -43.20 -10.07 -25.13
CA GLN A 363 -44.36 -10.10 -25.99
C GLN A 363 -44.81 -8.66 -26.27
N SER A 364 -44.75 -8.24 -27.56
CA SER A 364 -45.32 -6.98 -27.99
C SER A 364 -46.82 -6.98 -27.66
N ARG A 365 -47.29 -5.99 -26.92
CA ARG A 365 -48.72 -5.73 -26.70
C ARG A 365 -49.34 -5.16 -27.96
#